data_45f34ab63ae0730e9df112158d2c584d
#
_entry.id   45f34ab63ae0730e9df112158d2c584d
#
_cell.length_a   1.000
_cell.length_b   1.000
_cell.length_c   1.000
_cell.angle_alpha   90.00
_cell.angle_beta   90.00
_cell.angle_gamma   90.00
#
_symmetry.space_group_name_H-M   'P 1'
#
loop_
_entity.id
_entity.type
_entity.pdbx_description
1 polymer ?
#
loop_
_entity_poly.entity_id
_entity_poly.type
_entity_poly.pdbx_seq_one_letter_code
_entity_poly.pdbx_strand_id
1 'polypeptide(L)'
;MNPHVDDKRAVILIGHGSRAAGADDDMEKIAAGLREKSGGIVETCRMSGRGISFTKAFERCVGRGAEEIIVLPYFLHFGIHLREDIPEILRTAARRRPEIRLVLGRHLGYDDALVNLLAKRIGESEGLCDVRKITPAPIDRRMKDTPEEKQP
;
A
#
# COMPACT_ATOMS: atom_id res chain seq x y z
N MET A 1 -9.70 -20.45 8.32
CA MET A 1 -10.88 -19.62 8.00
C MET A 1 -10.62 -18.96 6.65
N ASN A 2 -11.26 -19.40 5.61
CA ASN A 2 -11.24 -18.65 4.36
C ASN A 2 -12.09 -17.40 4.60
N PRO A 3 -11.55 -16.19 4.48
CA PRO A 3 -12.40 -15.02 4.38
C PRO A 3 -13.07 -15.09 3.00
N HIS A 4 -14.27 -15.69 2.93
CA HIS A 4 -15.17 -15.39 1.83
C HIS A 4 -15.39 -13.88 1.92
N VAL A 5 -14.68 -13.15 1.08
CA VAL A 5 -15.00 -11.74 0.86
C VAL A 5 -16.36 -11.78 0.19
N ASP A 6 -17.37 -11.35 0.92
CA ASP A 6 -18.71 -11.09 0.38
C ASP A 6 -18.49 -10.28 -0.91
N ASP A 7 -19.19 -10.60 -1.99
CA ASP A 7 -19.03 -9.93 -3.31
C ASP A 7 -19.14 -8.41 -3.24
N LYS A 8 -19.67 -7.88 -2.11
CA LYS A 8 -19.83 -6.46 -1.82
C LYS A 8 -18.73 -5.85 -0.95
N ARG A 9 -17.71 -6.64 -0.57
CA ARG A 9 -16.58 -6.17 0.22
C ARG A 9 -15.35 -5.97 -0.67
N ALA A 10 -14.71 -4.82 -0.52
CA ALA A 10 -13.45 -4.52 -1.16
C ALA A 10 -12.33 -4.28 -0.15
N VAL A 11 -11.10 -4.41 -0.58
CA VAL A 11 -9.89 -4.09 0.18
C VAL A 11 -9.07 -3.07 -0.60
N ILE A 12 -8.58 -2.05 0.09
CA ILE A 12 -7.60 -1.10 -0.45
C ILE A 12 -6.32 -1.22 0.36
N LEU A 13 -5.22 -1.62 -0.29
CA LEU A 13 -3.90 -1.51 0.30
C LEU A 13 -3.39 -0.09 0.09
N ILE A 14 -3.12 0.63 1.18
CA ILE A 14 -2.57 1.98 1.11
C ILE A 14 -1.11 1.98 1.54
N GLY A 15 -0.21 2.30 0.60
CA GLY A 15 1.23 2.43 0.84
C GLY A 15 1.67 3.88 0.94
N HIS A 16 2.91 4.08 1.40
CA HIS A 16 3.49 5.42 1.52
C HIS A 16 3.61 6.11 0.16
N GLY A 17 4.03 5.38 -0.85
CA GLY A 17 4.38 5.88 -2.16
C GLY A 17 5.89 6.07 -2.33
N SER A 18 6.33 6.02 -3.57
CA SER A 18 7.72 6.28 -3.94
C SER A 18 7.77 6.94 -5.31
N ARG A 19 8.85 7.70 -5.57
CA ARG A 19 9.13 8.27 -6.89
C ARG A 19 9.91 7.30 -7.79
N ALA A 20 10.46 6.22 -7.20
CA ALA A 20 11.22 5.22 -7.94
C ALA A 20 10.30 4.40 -8.86
N ALA A 21 10.73 4.17 -10.09
CA ALA A 21 10.05 3.26 -10.99
C ALA A 21 10.04 1.83 -10.40
N GLY A 22 8.90 1.14 -10.49
CA GLY A 22 8.76 -0.22 -9.97
C GLY A 22 8.62 -0.34 -8.45
N ALA A 23 8.63 0.77 -7.70
CA ALA A 23 8.54 0.73 -6.24
C ALA A 23 7.23 0.11 -5.70
N ASP A 24 6.19 0.07 -6.51
CA ASP A 24 4.89 -0.51 -6.12
C ASP A 24 4.65 -1.91 -6.66
N ASP A 25 5.58 -2.44 -7.45
CA ASP A 25 5.41 -3.75 -8.09
C ASP A 25 5.17 -4.85 -7.05
N ASP A 26 5.83 -4.78 -5.91
CA ASP A 26 5.68 -5.77 -4.84
C ASP A 26 4.33 -5.65 -4.13
N MET A 27 3.85 -4.43 -3.88
CA MET A 27 2.51 -4.23 -3.32
C MET A 27 1.41 -4.70 -4.27
N GLU A 28 1.58 -4.48 -5.58
CA GLU A 28 0.64 -4.97 -6.59
C GLU A 28 0.67 -6.50 -6.71
N LYS A 29 1.84 -7.15 -6.60
CA LYS A 29 1.94 -8.62 -6.53
C LYS A 29 1.23 -9.18 -5.31
N ILE A 30 1.33 -8.51 -4.17
CA ILE A 30 0.59 -8.89 -2.95
C ILE A 30 -0.91 -8.72 -3.17
N ALA A 31 -1.34 -7.62 -3.77
CA ALA A 31 -2.74 -7.40 -4.11
C ALA A 31 -3.28 -8.47 -5.06
N ALA A 32 -2.50 -8.86 -6.07
CA ALA A 32 -2.84 -9.95 -6.97
C ALA A 32 -3.03 -11.29 -6.22
N GLY A 33 -2.11 -11.64 -5.33
CA GLY A 33 -2.23 -12.83 -4.49
C GLY A 33 -3.45 -12.80 -3.56
N LEU A 34 -3.81 -11.61 -3.05
CA LEU A 34 -5.03 -11.44 -2.25
C LEU A 34 -6.30 -11.63 -3.11
N ARG A 35 -6.31 -11.11 -4.34
CA ARG A 35 -7.43 -11.32 -5.29
C ARG A 35 -7.64 -12.79 -5.57
N GLU A 36 -6.56 -13.54 -5.83
CA GLU A 36 -6.63 -15.00 -6.06
C GLU A 36 -7.20 -15.74 -4.85
N LYS A 37 -6.78 -15.37 -3.63
CA LYS A 37 -7.23 -16.05 -2.41
C LYS A 37 -8.67 -15.72 -2.03
N SER A 38 -9.10 -14.48 -2.24
CA SER A 38 -10.41 -13.99 -1.79
C SER A 38 -11.49 -14.02 -2.87
N GLY A 39 -11.10 -13.99 -4.14
CA GLY A 39 -12.02 -13.76 -5.26
C GLY A 39 -12.61 -12.35 -5.28
N GLY A 40 -12.21 -11.48 -4.35
CA GLY A 40 -12.82 -10.17 -4.12
C GLY A 40 -12.10 -9.00 -4.81
N ILE A 41 -12.63 -7.81 -4.56
CA ILE A 41 -12.08 -6.55 -5.06
C ILE A 41 -10.90 -6.14 -4.18
N VAL A 42 -9.70 -6.06 -4.76
CA VAL A 42 -8.51 -5.53 -4.07
C VAL A 42 -7.85 -4.48 -4.96
N GLU A 43 -7.73 -3.27 -4.45
CA GLU A 43 -7.06 -2.15 -5.09
C GLU A 43 -5.83 -1.73 -4.29
N THR A 44 -4.87 -1.10 -4.96
CA THR A 44 -3.71 -0.48 -4.32
C THR A 44 -3.76 1.02 -4.50
N CYS A 45 -3.26 1.77 -3.54
CA CYS A 45 -3.09 3.21 -3.66
C CYS A 45 -1.92 3.73 -2.84
N ARG A 46 -1.56 4.98 -3.06
CA ARG A 46 -0.46 5.67 -2.38
C ARG A 46 -0.96 6.91 -1.65
N MET A 47 -0.31 7.23 -0.56
CA MET A 47 -0.55 8.50 0.14
C MET A 47 0.03 9.68 -0.61
N SER A 48 1.18 9.51 -1.26
CA SER A 48 1.90 10.57 -1.95
C SER A 48 2.66 10.04 -3.18
N GLY A 49 3.12 10.96 -4.03
CA GLY A 49 3.91 10.63 -5.20
C GLY A 49 3.08 10.28 -6.44
N ARG A 50 3.73 9.65 -7.42
CA ARG A 50 3.07 9.19 -8.65
C ARG A 50 2.32 7.88 -8.40
N GLY A 51 1.21 7.70 -9.06
CA GLY A 51 0.42 6.48 -9.01
C GLY A 51 -1.04 6.75 -8.64
N ILE A 52 -1.73 5.71 -8.21
CA ILE A 52 -3.16 5.79 -7.91
C ILE A 52 -3.35 6.42 -6.54
N SER A 53 -4.10 7.53 -6.47
CA SER A 53 -4.51 8.14 -5.21
C SER A 53 -5.57 7.28 -4.50
N PHE A 54 -5.72 7.50 -3.19
CA PHE A 54 -6.79 6.85 -2.42
C PHE A 54 -8.18 7.12 -3.03
N THR A 55 -8.49 8.36 -3.39
CA THR A 55 -9.78 8.71 -4.00
C THR A 55 -10.06 7.88 -5.26
N LYS A 56 -9.06 7.71 -6.13
CA LYS A 56 -9.22 6.93 -7.36
C LYS A 56 -9.42 5.43 -7.08
N ALA A 57 -8.68 4.86 -6.13
CA ALA A 57 -8.85 3.46 -5.72
C ALA A 57 -10.23 3.25 -5.07
N PHE A 58 -10.66 4.18 -4.22
CA PHE A 58 -11.97 4.17 -3.56
C PHE A 58 -13.11 4.18 -4.59
N GLU A 59 -13.09 5.10 -5.54
CA GLU A 59 -14.13 5.18 -6.59
C GLU A 59 -14.14 3.94 -7.50
N ARG A 60 -12.99 3.31 -7.74
CA ARG A 60 -12.94 2.02 -8.45
C ARG A 60 -13.64 0.91 -7.68
N CYS A 61 -13.42 0.82 -6.38
CA CYS A 61 -14.11 -0.17 -5.54
C CYS A 61 -15.62 0.05 -5.56
N VAL A 62 -16.05 1.30 -5.39
CA VAL A 62 -17.48 1.66 -5.43
C VAL A 62 -18.09 1.35 -6.80
N GLY A 63 -17.40 1.71 -7.89
CA GLY A 63 -17.85 1.44 -9.26
C GLY A 63 -17.97 -0.05 -9.59
N ARG A 64 -17.30 -0.92 -8.83
CA ARG A 64 -17.39 -2.38 -8.91
C ARG A 64 -18.43 -2.98 -7.96
N GLY A 65 -19.20 -2.14 -7.28
CA GLY A 65 -20.31 -2.55 -6.42
C GLY A 65 -19.97 -2.80 -4.95
N ALA A 66 -18.82 -2.32 -4.48
CA ALA A 66 -18.47 -2.45 -3.07
C ALA A 66 -19.41 -1.62 -2.19
N GLU A 67 -19.95 -2.22 -1.14
CA GLU A 67 -20.75 -1.59 -0.09
C GLU A 67 -19.92 -1.44 1.21
N GLU A 68 -18.91 -2.27 1.38
CA GLU A 68 -17.91 -2.18 2.46
C GLU A 68 -16.50 -2.14 1.88
N ILE A 69 -15.68 -1.21 2.36
CA ILE A 69 -14.28 -1.08 1.95
C ILE A 69 -13.40 -1.11 3.19
N ILE A 70 -12.50 -2.09 3.26
CA ILE A 70 -11.47 -2.19 4.29
C ILE A 70 -10.19 -1.58 3.74
N VAL A 71 -9.68 -0.56 4.39
CA VAL A 71 -8.40 0.06 4.06
C VAL A 71 -7.32 -0.51 4.96
N LEU A 72 -6.36 -1.23 4.38
CA LEU A 72 -5.23 -1.83 5.08
C LEU A 72 -3.97 -1.01 4.84
N PRO A 73 -3.43 -0.35 5.89
CA PRO A 73 -2.17 0.35 5.78
C PRO A 73 -1.01 -0.64 5.60
N TYR A 74 -0.33 -0.51 4.45
CA TYR A 74 0.86 -1.31 4.12
C TYR A 74 2.11 -0.68 4.74
N PHE A 75 2.16 -0.65 6.07
CA PHE A 75 3.19 -0.03 6.89
C PHE A 75 3.65 -0.95 8.01
N LEU A 76 4.94 -1.02 8.23
CA LEU A 76 5.51 -1.79 9.34
C LEU A 76 5.41 -1.05 10.68
N HIS A 77 5.51 0.28 10.67
CA HIS A 77 5.55 1.09 11.88
C HIS A 77 4.32 1.99 12.02
N PHE A 78 3.92 2.21 13.27
CA PHE A 78 2.85 3.12 13.62
C PHE A 78 3.39 4.56 13.70
N GLY A 79 3.46 5.22 12.54
CA GLY A 79 3.95 6.58 12.40
C GLY A 79 2.84 7.63 12.30
N ILE A 80 3.23 8.89 12.04
CA ILE A 80 2.32 10.03 11.93
C ILE A 80 1.27 9.85 10.84
N HIS A 81 1.63 9.24 9.70
CA HIS A 81 0.70 8.98 8.61
C HIS A 81 -0.47 8.07 9.03
N LEU A 82 -0.19 7.06 9.83
CA LEU A 82 -1.22 6.16 10.37
C LEU A 82 -2.10 6.83 11.42
N ARG A 83 -1.52 7.76 12.17
CA ARG A 83 -2.24 8.43 13.28
C ARG A 83 -3.14 9.56 12.78
N GLU A 84 -2.73 10.28 11.78
CA GLU A 84 -3.33 11.55 11.38
C GLU A 84 -3.80 11.55 9.93
N ASP A 85 -2.93 11.28 8.98
CA ASP A 85 -3.22 11.48 7.55
C ASP A 85 -4.23 10.47 7.01
N ILE A 86 -4.03 9.18 7.28
CA ILE A 86 -4.96 8.13 6.78
C ILE A 86 -6.36 8.31 7.38
N PRO A 87 -6.54 8.48 8.69
CA PRO A 87 -7.87 8.73 9.24
C PRO A 87 -8.57 9.95 8.64
N GLU A 88 -7.85 11.03 8.34
CA GLU A 88 -8.46 12.23 7.74
C GLU A 88 -8.87 12.00 6.28
N ILE A 89 -8.03 11.31 5.50
CA ILE A 89 -8.37 10.90 4.14
C ILE A 89 -9.65 10.04 4.14
N LEU A 90 -9.75 9.07 5.05
CA LEU A 90 -10.90 8.19 5.14
C LEU A 90 -12.16 8.91 5.60
N ARG A 91 -12.06 9.82 6.59
CA ARG A 91 -13.21 10.63 7.02
C ARG A 91 -13.75 11.49 5.89
N THR A 92 -12.88 12.06 5.09
CA THR A 92 -13.27 12.88 3.93
C THR A 92 -14.02 12.04 2.89
N ALA A 93 -13.55 10.83 2.59
CA ALA A 93 -14.23 9.91 1.68
C ALA A 93 -15.59 9.44 2.25
N ALA A 94 -15.65 9.10 3.52
CA ALA A 94 -16.86 8.66 4.19
C ALA A 94 -17.96 9.75 4.18
N ARG A 95 -17.59 11.03 4.32
CA ARG A 95 -18.55 12.13 4.21
C ARG A 95 -19.14 12.29 2.81
N ARG A 96 -18.34 11.99 1.78
CA ARG A 96 -18.77 12.09 0.37
C ARG A 96 -19.65 10.93 -0.07
N ARG A 97 -19.46 9.76 0.52
CA ARG A 97 -20.15 8.52 0.18
C ARG A 97 -20.65 7.83 1.46
N PRO A 98 -21.66 8.43 2.14
CA PRO A 98 -22.14 7.93 3.42
C PRO A 98 -22.80 6.55 3.34
N GLU A 99 -23.17 6.10 2.16
CA GLU A 99 -23.71 4.76 1.90
C GLU A 99 -22.65 3.65 1.95
N ILE A 100 -21.35 4.01 1.85
CA ILE A 100 -20.26 3.04 1.87
C ILE A 100 -19.73 2.89 3.30
N ARG A 101 -19.72 1.67 3.80
CA ARG A 101 -19.05 1.34 5.05
C ARG A 101 -17.54 1.34 4.85
N LEU A 102 -16.84 2.30 5.44
CA LEU A 102 -15.40 2.46 5.31
C LEU A 102 -14.71 2.11 6.63
N VAL A 103 -13.83 1.13 6.60
CA VAL A 103 -13.16 0.57 7.78
C VAL A 103 -11.66 0.76 7.66
N LEU A 104 -11.03 1.36 8.66
CA LEU A 104 -9.57 1.36 8.79
C LEU A 104 -9.13 0.07 9.48
N GLY A 105 -8.46 -0.79 8.73
CA GLY A 105 -7.87 -2.01 9.24
C GLY A 105 -6.54 -1.75 9.96
N ARG A 106 -6.01 -2.79 10.59
CA ARG A 106 -4.72 -2.74 11.26
C ARG A 106 -3.59 -2.69 10.24
N HIS A 107 -2.56 -1.87 10.50
CA HIS A 107 -1.31 -1.88 9.74
C HIS A 107 -0.57 -3.23 9.93
N LEU A 108 0.45 -3.51 9.12
CA LEU A 108 1.21 -4.77 9.20
C LEU A 108 1.77 -4.97 10.61
N GLY A 109 2.58 -4.03 11.10
CA GLY A 109 3.10 -4.06 12.47
C GLY A 109 3.86 -5.36 12.78
N TYR A 110 3.80 -5.78 14.04
CA TYR A 110 4.37 -7.07 14.47
C TYR A 110 3.40 -8.22 14.14
N ASP A 111 3.95 -9.26 13.55
CA ASP A 111 3.28 -10.54 13.32
C ASP A 111 4.33 -11.65 13.18
N ASP A 112 4.03 -12.87 13.63
CA ASP A 112 4.94 -14.00 13.50
C ASP A 112 5.26 -14.34 12.04
N ALA A 113 4.37 -14.04 11.13
CA ALA A 113 4.62 -14.18 9.70
C ALA A 113 5.78 -13.28 9.23
N LEU A 114 5.91 -12.06 9.78
CA LEU A 114 7.05 -11.19 9.50
C LEU A 114 8.35 -11.72 10.11
N VAL A 115 8.31 -12.30 11.30
CA VAL A 115 9.48 -12.95 11.90
C VAL A 115 9.97 -14.08 10.99
N ASN A 116 9.06 -14.92 10.51
CA ASN A 116 9.39 -16.02 9.59
C ASN A 116 9.94 -15.51 8.25
N LEU A 117 9.36 -14.43 7.72
CA LEU A 117 9.87 -13.79 6.50
C LEU A 117 11.30 -13.28 6.69
N LEU A 118 11.57 -12.59 7.79
CA LEU A 118 12.92 -12.07 8.09
C LEU A 118 13.93 -13.21 8.28
N ALA A 119 13.56 -14.28 8.97
CA ALA A 119 14.41 -15.47 9.10
C ALA A 119 14.76 -16.06 7.73
N LYS A 120 13.81 -16.17 6.83
CA LYS A 120 14.04 -16.57 5.45
C LYS A 120 15.03 -15.63 4.73
N ARG A 121 14.87 -14.31 4.85
CA ARG A 121 15.76 -13.32 4.24
C ARG A 121 17.18 -13.39 4.78
N ILE A 122 17.36 -13.69 6.07
CA ILE A 122 18.67 -13.93 6.67
C ILE A 122 19.33 -15.14 6.00
N GLY A 123 18.63 -16.27 5.86
CA GLY A 123 19.13 -17.44 5.15
C GLY A 123 19.52 -17.17 3.69
N GLU A 124 18.67 -16.41 2.98
CA GLU A 124 18.95 -15.98 1.60
C GLU A 124 20.19 -15.07 1.50
N SER A 125 20.61 -14.45 2.61
CA SER A 125 21.76 -13.53 2.65
C SER A 125 23.11 -14.24 2.80
N GLU A 126 23.14 -15.53 3.14
CA GLU A 126 24.38 -16.31 3.38
C GLU A 126 25.18 -16.43 2.11
N GLY A 127 25.07 -16.11 1.08
CA GLY A 127 25.91 -16.14 -0.12
C GLY A 127 26.20 -14.77 -0.71
N LEU A 128 25.70 -13.71 -0.07
CA LEU A 128 25.83 -12.37 -0.61
C LEU A 128 27.22 -11.78 -0.31
N CYS A 129 27.68 -10.88 -1.18
CA CYS A 129 28.97 -10.25 -1.03
C CYS A 129 28.98 -9.14 0.03
N ASP A 130 30.16 -8.89 0.59
CA ASP A 130 30.40 -7.74 1.47
C ASP A 130 30.00 -6.44 0.78
N VAL A 131 29.34 -5.55 1.52
CA VAL A 131 28.85 -4.24 1.01
C VAL A 131 29.97 -3.39 0.39
N ARG A 132 31.22 -3.56 0.82
CA ARG A 132 32.40 -2.89 0.23
C ARG A 132 32.67 -3.30 -1.22
N LYS A 133 32.14 -4.44 -1.64
CA LYS A 133 32.26 -4.97 -3.00
C LYS A 133 31.07 -4.61 -3.89
N ILE A 134 30.05 -4.00 -3.34
CA ILE A 134 28.86 -3.56 -4.08
C ILE A 134 29.19 -2.23 -4.76
N THR A 135 29.17 -2.23 -6.08
CA THR A 135 29.24 -0.97 -6.84
C THR A 135 27.89 -0.26 -6.74
N PRO A 136 27.81 0.96 -6.21
CA PRO A 136 26.56 1.71 -6.21
C PRO A 136 26.05 1.87 -7.65
N ALA A 137 24.76 1.65 -7.85
CA ALA A 137 24.15 1.98 -9.13
C ALA A 137 24.41 3.47 -9.45
N PRO A 138 24.72 3.83 -10.71
CA PRO A 138 24.93 5.21 -11.07
C PRO A 138 23.70 6.02 -10.72
N ILE A 139 23.89 7.06 -9.91
CA ILE A 139 22.81 7.99 -9.56
C ILE A 139 22.46 8.75 -10.84
N ASP A 140 21.28 8.50 -11.40
CA ASP A 140 20.78 9.30 -12.51
C ASP A 140 20.50 10.73 -12.01
N ARG A 141 21.49 11.60 -12.23
CA ARG A 141 21.44 13.02 -11.81
C ARG A 141 20.33 13.80 -12.49
N ARG A 142 19.67 13.24 -13.50
CA ARG A 142 18.55 13.88 -14.21
C ARG A 142 17.26 13.95 -13.38
N MET A 143 17.19 13.25 -12.24
CA MET A 143 16.04 13.30 -11.32
C MET A 143 16.10 14.44 -10.28
N LYS A 144 17.16 15.28 -10.28
CA LYS A 144 17.31 16.35 -9.27
C LYS A 144 16.65 17.68 -9.65
N ASP A 145 16.22 17.87 -10.87
CA ASP A 145 15.77 19.18 -11.39
C ASP A 145 14.29 19.20 -11.77
N THR A 146 13.42 18.70 -10.89
CA THR A 146 12.00 19.08 -11.00
C THR A 146 11.75 20.17 -9.96
N PRO A 147 11.50 21.43 -10.36
CA PRO A 147 11.16 22.50 -9.43
C PRO A 147 9.92 22.12 -8.62
N GLU A 148 9.96 22.33 -7.32
CA GLU A 148 8.77 22.31 -6.48
C GLU A 148 7.81 23.36 -7.02
N GLU A 149 6.73 22.95 -7.68
CA GLU A 149 5.60 23.83 -7.96
C GLU A 149 5.01 24.26 -6.61
N LYS A 150 5.36 25.47 -6.20
CA LYS A 150 4.62 26.18 -5.15
C LYS A 150 3.20 26.35 -5.67
N GLN A 151 2.27 25.60 -5.14
CA GLN A 151 0.85 25.91 -5.29
C GLN A 151 0.51 27.16 -4.46
N PRO A 152 -0.29 28.07 -5.03
CA PRO A 152 -0.74 29.28 -4.37
C PRO A 152 -1.69 29.02 -3.21
#